data_6a500e7ec8c1edb682175f78e365ff0e
#
_entry.id   6a500e7ec8c1edb682175f78e365ff0e
#
_cell.length_a   1.000
_cell.length_b   1.000
_cell.length_c   1.000
_cell.angle_alpha   90.00
_cell.angle_beta   90.00
_cell.angle_gamma   90.00
#
_symmetry.space_group_name_H-M   'P 1'
#
loop_
_entity.id
_entity.type
_entity.pdbx_description
1 polymer ?
#
loop_
_entity_poly.entity_id
_entity_poly.type
_entity_poly.pdbx_seq_one_letter_code
_entity_poly.pdbx_strand_id
1 'polypeptide(L)'
;MKYPFAYTVQGYDYDEKHYYLENGIGICESFADAANILEKRYGNELIAVKHLELYEDDTVITLPKGTFDEVVDCLESDECFETKCDKKGNIEI
;
A
#
# COMPACT_ATOMS: atom_id res chain seq x y z
N MET A 1 -15.19 10.20 -7.65
CA MET A 1 -15.52 8.86 -7.11
C MET A 1 -14.29 8.28 -6.44
N LYS A 2 -14.45 7.63 -5.32
CA LYS A 2 -13.33 7.08 -4.56
C LYS A 2 -13.27 5.56 -4.70
N TYR A 3 -12.05 5.04 -4.83
CA TYR A 3 -11.80 3.62 -5.03
C TYR A 3 -10.83 3.11 -3.98
N PRO A 4 -11.05 1.90 -3.44
CA PRO A 4 -10.03 1.27 -2.61
C PRO A 4 -8.85 0.81 -3.46
N PHE A 5 -7.66 0.85 -2.89
CA PHE A 5 -6.45 0.34 -3.53
C PHE A 5 -5.60 -0.44 -2.54
N ALA A 6 -4.88 -1.42 -3.07
CA ALA A 6 -3.90 -2.19 -2.32
C ALA A 6 -2.51 -1.93 -2.89
N TYR A 7 -1.51 -1.94 -2.04
CA TYR A 7 -0.15 -1.62 -2.48
C TYR A 7 0.91 -2.41 -1.70
N THR A 8 2.07 -2.50 -2.32
CA THR A 8 3.31 -2.92 -1.67
C THR A 8 4.38 -1.90 -2.02
N VAL A 9 5.03 -1.34 -1.02
CA VAL A 9 6.12 -0.41 -1.21
C VAL A 9 7.40 -0.94 -0.59
N GLN A 10 8.52 -0.54 -1.18
CA GLN A 10 9.83 -0.72 -0.58
C GLN A 10 10.29 0.62 -0.05
N GLY A 11 10.73 0.63 1.20
CA GLY A 11 11.23 1.82 1.83
C GLY A 11 12.51 1.55 2.60
N TYR A 12 13.10 2.62 3.12
CA TYR A 12 14.26 2.55 3.99
C TYR A 12 13.96 3.32 5.28
N ASP A 13 14.07 2.64 6.40
CA ASP A 13 13.88 3.24 7.72
C ASP A 13 15.22 3.83 8.18
N TYR A 14 15.31 5.16 8.23
CA TYR A 14 16.53 5.86 8.60
C TYR A 14 16.85 5.77 10.10
N ASP A 15 15.86 5.55 10.94
CA ASP A 15 16.05 5.40 12.38
C ASP A 15 16.60 4.02 12.74
N GLU A 16 15.98 2.98 12.19
CA GLU A 16 16.37 1.58 12.41
C GLU A 16 17.45 1.10 11.45
N LYS A 17 17.72 1.88 10.40
CA LYS A 17 18.75 1.62 9.38
C LYS A 17 18.57 0.27 8.69
N HIS A 18 17.36 0.02 8.20
CA HIS A 18 17.07 -1.18 7.42
C HIS A 18 16.07 -0.89 6.30
N TYR A 19 16.11 -1.73 5.27
CA TYR A 19 15.10 -1.73 4.21
C TYR A 19 13.88 -2.51 4.66
N TYR A 20 12.71 -2.12 4.16
CA TYR A 20 11.46 -2.81 4.47
C TYR A 20 10.55 -2.88 3.25
N LEU A 21 9.67 -3.89 3.26
CA LEU A 21 8.50 -3.98 2.38
C LEU A 21 7.28 -3.79 3.26
N GLU A 22 6.38 -2.92 2.83
CA GLU A 22 5.13 -2.70 3.54
C GLU A 22 3.96 -2.88 2.60
N ASN A 23 3.02 -3.71 3.01
CA ASN A 23 1.75 -3.90 2.34
C ASN A 23 0.72 -3.03 3.03
N GLY A 24 -0.14 -2.38 2.26
CA GLY A 24 -1.18 -1.56 2.83
C GLY A 24 -2.32 -1.36 1.87
N ILE A 25 -3.28 -0.62 2.35
CA ILE A 25 -4.47 -0.28 1.60
C ILE A 25 -4.81 1.20 1.81
N GLY A 26 -5.57 1.74 0.88
CA GLY A 26 -6.01 3.12 0.97
C GLY A 26 -7.22 3.37 0.10
N ILE A 27 -7.64 4.63 0.04
CA ILE A 27 -8.73 5.08 -0.80
C ILE A 27 -8.22 6.22 -1.66
N CYS A 28 -8.46 6.14 -2.96
CA CYS A 28 -7.97 7.12 -3.93
C CYS A 28 -9.03 7.45 -4.97
N GLU A 29 -8.78 8.47 -5.78
CA GLU A 29 -9.65 8.85 -6.90
C GLU A 29 -9.13 8.36 -8.24
N SER A 30 -7.84 8.00 -8.32
CA SER A 30 -7.18 7.52 -9.54
C SER A 30 -5.84 6.88 -9.19
N PHE A 31 -5.19 6.25 -10.17
CA PHE A 31 -3.82 5.74 -9.98
C PHE A 31 -2.84 6.87 -9.63
N ALA A 32 -2.96 8.03 -10.28
CA ALA A 32 -2.11 9.17 -9.98
C ALA A 32 -2.31 9.65 -8.55
N ASP A 33 -3.56 9.69 -8.09
CA ASP A 33 -3.89 10.05 -6.72
C ASP A 33 -3.32 9.02 -5.72
N ALA A 34 -3.44 7.74 -6.03
CA ALA A 34 -2.86 6.68 -5.20
C ALA A 34 -1.35 6.84 -5.06
N ALA A 35 -0.64 7.11 -6.15
CA ALA A 35 0.80 7.36 -6.13
C ALA A 35 1.15 8.58 -5.25
N ASN A 36 0.39 9.66 -5.35
CA ASN A 36 0.57 10.86 -4.52
C ASN A 36 0.33 10.57 -3.05
N ILE A 37 -0.66 9.76 -2.74
CA ILE A 37 -0.94 9.34 -1.36
C ILE A 37 0.24 8.57 -0.78
N LEU A 38 0.83 7.65 -1.56
CA LEU A 38 1.98 6.87 -1.13
C LEU A 38 3.21 7.76 -0.92
N GLU A 39 3.47 8.70 -1.82
CA GLU A 39 4.57 9.66 -1.68
C GLU A 39 4.43 10.50 -0.40
N LYS A 40 3.21 10.93 -0.07
CA LYS A 40 2.95 11.68 1.15
C LYS A 40 3.08 10.83 2.41
N ARG A 41 2.62 9.58 2.33
CA ARG A 41 2.62 8.66 3.48
C ARG A 41 4.03 8.25 3.88
N TYR A 42 4.88 7.96 2.92
CA TYR A 42 6.23 7.46 3.16
C TYR A 42 7.31 8.54 3.07
N GLY A 43 7.05 9.61 2.34
CA GLY A 43 7.99 10.70 2.21
C GLY A 43 9.32 10.26 1.61
N ASN A 44 10.42 10.66 2.22
CA ASN A 44 11.77 10.34 1.76
C ASN A 44 12.17 8.87 2.02
N GLU A 45 11.39 8.13 2.77
CA GLU A 45 11.64 6.70 2.98
C GLU A 45 11.27 5.86 1.77
N LEU A 46 10.37 6.34 0.92
CA LEU A 46 9.89 5.60 -0.24
C LEU A 46 10.99 5.39 -1.27
N ILE A 47 11.30 4.12 -1.58
CA ILE A 47 12.26 3.74 -2.62
C ILE A 47 11.53 3.36 -3.90
N ALA A 48 10.53 2.50 -3.80
CA ALA A 48 9.80 2.01 -4.95
C ALA A 48 8.41 1.52 -4.56
N VAL A 49 7.48 1.65 -5.51
CA VAL A 49 6.17 1.00 -5.42
C VAL A 49 6.30 -0.31 -6.18
N LYS A 50 6.26 -1.43 -5.46
CA LYS A 50 6.43 -2.76 -6.04
C LYS A 50 5.14 -3.30 -6.61
N HIS A 51 4.02 -2.91 -6.03
CA HIS A 51 2.69 -3.33 -6.45
C HIS A 51 1.67 -2.24 -6.15
N LEU A 52 0.76 -2.01 -7.06
CA LEU A 52 -0.36 -1.08 -6.88
C LEU A 52 -1.56 -1.61 -7.63
N GLU A 53 -2.62 -1.90 -6.92
CA GLU A 53 -3.84 -2.46 -7.48
C GLU A 53 -5.03 -1.61 -7.06
N LEU A 54 -5.78 -1.14 -8.05
CA LEU A 54 -6.96 -0.30 -7.85
C LEU A 54 -8.23 -1.12 -8.09
N TYR A 55 -9.16 -1.05 -7.17
CA TYR A 55 -10.43 -1.78 -7.24
C TYR A 55 -11.53 -0.82 -7.63
N GLU A 56 -12.03 -0.95 -8.85
CA GLU A 56 -13.10 -0.12 -9.40
C GLU A 56 -14.43 -0.87 -9.41
N ASP A 57 -15.47 -0.25 -8.83
CA ASP A 57 -16.82 -0.86 -8.77
C ASP A 57 -17.46 -1.02 -10.15
N ASP A 58 -17.09 -0.18 -11.12
CA ASP A 58 -17.68 -0.15 -12.45
C ASP A 58 -17.04 -1.13 -13.42
N THR A 59 -15.97 -1.79 -13.03
CA THR A 59 -15.34 -2.81 -13.84
C THR A 59 -15.86 -4.18 -13.45
N VAL A 60 -15.63 -5.16 -14.33
CA VAL A 60 -16.06 -6.55 -14.14
C VAL A 60 -15.51 -7.17 -12.83
N ILE A 61 -14.60 -6.48 -12.18
CA ILE A 61 -14.06 -6.88 -10.88
C ILE A 61 -14.98 -6.32 -9.80
N THR A 62 -16.06 -7.01 -9.54
CA THR A 62 -16.87 -6.76 -8.37
C THR A 62 -16.11 -7.30 -7.16
N LEU A 63 -15.76 -6.40 -6.25
CA LEU A 63 -15.24 -6.84 -4.96
C LEU A 63 -16.34 -7.68 -4.27
N PRO A 64 -16.00 -8.84 -3.72
CA PRO A 64 -16.97 -9.59 -2.92
C PRO A 64 -17.53 -8.72 -1.81
N LYS A 65 -18.80 -8.87 -1.51
CA LYS A 65 -19.43 -8.16 -0.41
C LYS A 65 -18.65 -8.44 0.87
N GLY A 66 -18.25 -7.41 1.56
CA GLY A 66 -17.41 -7.51 2.75
C GLY A 66 -15.95 -7.16 2.53
N THR A 67 -15.42 -7.30 1.30
CA THR A 67 -14.04 -6.94 1.02
C THR A 67 -13.80 -5.45 1.21
N PHE A 68 -14.75 -4.62 0.79
CA PHE A 68 -14.68 -3.18 0.99
C PHE A 68 -14.68 -2.83 2.49
N ASP A 69 -15.54 -3.50 3.26
CA ASP A 69 -15.62 -3.29 4.71
C ASP A 69 -14.31 -3.71 5.39
N GLU A 70 -13.70 -4.81 4.96
CA GLU A 70 -12.39 -5.25 5.45
C GLU A 70 -11.31 -4.22 5.14
N VAL A 71 -11.32 -3.63 3.95
CA VAL A 71 -10.39 -2.57 3.56
C VAL A 71 -10.56 -1.35 4.47
N VAL A 72 -11.78 -0.94 4.72
CA VAL A 72 -12.08 0.20 5.60
C VAL A 72 -11.66 -0.12 7.04
N ASP A 73 -11.96 -1.31 7.53
CA ASP A 73 -11.57 -1.76 8.86
C ASP A 73 -10.03 -1.75 9.03
N CYS A 74 -9.31 -2.24 8.04
CA CYS A 74 -7.85 -2.21 8.04
C CYS A 74 -7.30 -0.78 8.06
N LEU A 75 -7.92 0.14 7.32
CA LEU A 75 -7.54 1.56 7.34
C LEU A 75 -7.74 2.18 8.72
N GLU A 76 -8.83 1.83 9.39
CA GLU A 76 -9.15 2.33 10.72
C GLU A 76 -8.28 1.70 11.81
N SER A 77 -7.90 0.43 11.65
CA SER A 77 -7.11 -0.30 12.64
C SER A 77 -5.60 -0.15 12.48
N ASP A 78 -5.16 0.51 11.40
CA ASP A 78 -3.74 0.75 11.10
C ASP A 78 -2.93 -0.56 10.98
N GLU A 79 -3.59 -1.64 10.54
CA GLU A 79 -2.97 -2.96 10.35
C GLU A 79 -2.17 -3.05 9.05
N CYS A 80 -1.13 -2.22 8.92
CA CYS A 80 -0.17 -2.33 7.85
C CYS A 80 0.90 -3.36 8.23
N PHE A 81 1.16 -4.27 7.31
CA PHE A 81 2.12 -5.35 7.53
C PHE A 81 3.49 -4.95 6.98
N GLU A 82 4.49 -4.89 7.85
CA GLU A 82 5.86 -4.55 7.47
C GLU A 82 6.78 -5.77 7.60
N THR A 83 7.59 -6.03 6.57
CA THR A 83 8.58 -7.11 6.56
C THR A 83 9.94 -6.56 6.17
N LYS A 84 10.99 -6.91 6.90
CA LYS A 84 12.35 -6.52 6.55
C LYS A 84 12.81 -7.17 5.25
N CYS A 85 13.54 -6.42 4.45
CA CYS A 85 14.08 -6.89 3.18
C CYS A 85 15.49 -6.37 2.95
N ASP A 86 16.18 -6.91 1.95
CA ASP A 86 17.48 -6.40 1.52
C ASP A 86 17.31 -5.19 0.59
N LYS A 87 18.43 -4.64 0.12
CA LYS A 87 18.44 -3.50 -0.80
C LYS A 87 17.69 -3.76 -2.10
N LYS A 88 17.62 -5.02 -2.53
CA LYS A 88 16.94 -5.43 -3.76
C LYS A 88 15.45 -5.71 -3.56
N GLY A 89 14.98 -5.71 -2.31
CA GLY A 89 13.60 -6.01 -1.98
C GLY A 89 13.33 -7.49 -1.72
N ASN A 90 14.37 -8.30 -1.56
CA ASN A 90 14.21 -9.71 -1.20
C ASN A 90 13.99 -9.83 0.31
N ILE A 91 13.00 -10.63 0.70
CA ILE A 91 12.66 -10.81 2.11
C ILE A 91 13.81 -11.48 2.84
N GLU A 92 14.22 -10.89 3.95
CA GLU A 92 15.21 -11.50 4.83
C GLU A 92 14.55 -12.58 5.69
N ILE A 93 15.11 -13.76 5.65
CA ILE A 93 14.64 -14.90 6.44
C ILE A 93 15.51 -15.07 7.66
#